data_8e1602cc46d8b92d5542643708235c07
#
_entry.id   8e1602cc46d8b92d5542643708235c07
#
_cell.length_a   1.000
_cell.length_b   1.000
_cell.length_c   1.000
_cell.angle_alpha   90.00
_cell.angle_beta   90.00
_cell.angle_gamma   90.00
#
_symmetry.space_group_name_H-M   'P 1'
#
loop_
_entity.id
_entity.type
_entity.pdbx_description
1 polymer ?
#
loop_
_entity_poly.entity_id
_entity_poly.type
_entity_poly.pdbx_seq_one_letter_code
_entity_poly.pdbx_strand_id
1 'polypeptide(L)'
;MGKLSETLALAQERARSLNLPYAGALTPREAWDVLQLAPGARLVDVRTRAEWDWVGRVPDAVEIEWMLYPGNEPNAHFLAQLKRQVDPEVLVMFLCRSGARSNSAANLAAASGYTNAYNILEGFEGDKDANGHRNKVGGWRHA
;
A
#
# COMPACT_ATOMS: atom_id res chain seq x y z
N MET A 1 -17.59 4.58 19.00
CA MET A 1 -16.80 4.17 17.84
C MET A 1 -15.36 4.50 18.11
N GLY A 2 -14.46 3.58 17.85
CA GLY A 2 -13.05 3.80 18.06
C GLY A 2 -12.40 4.50 16.86
N LYS A 3 -11.17 4.97 17.08
CA LYS A 3 -10.38 5.63 16.04
C LYS A 3 -10.18 4.73 14.81
N LEU A 4 -9.99 3.42 15.03
CA LEU A 4 -9.81 2.48 13.92
C LEU A 4 -11.04 2.47 13.01
N SER A 5 -12.24 2.36 13.58
CA SER A 5 -13.49 2.34 12.81
C SER A 5 -13.69 3.65 12.03
N GLU A 6 -13.35 4.78 12.64
CA GLU A 6 -13.47 6.09 11.98
C GLU A 6 -12.48 6.21 10.83
N THR A 7 -11.24 5.77 11.03
CA THR A 7 -10.19 5.79 10.00
C THR A 7 -10.57 4.93 8.81
N LEU A 8 -11.05 3.72 9.05
CA LEU A 8 -11.46 2.81 7.98
C LEU A 8 -12.68 3.33 7.24
N ALA A 9 -13.64 3.92 7.96
CA ALA A 9 -14.84 4.51 7.34
C ALA A 9 -14.46 5.65 6.39
N LEU A 10 -13.53 6.50 6.79
CA LEU A 10 -13.03 7.59 5.95
C LEU A 10 -12.33 7.05 4.70
N ALA A 11 -11.50 6.03 4.86
CA ALA A 11 -10.81 5.39 3.73
C ALA A 11 -11.79 4.77 2.75
N GLN A 12 -12.83 4.12 3.26
CA GLN A 12 -13.88 3.51 2.43
C GLN A 12 -14.68 4.57 1.69
N GLU A 13 -14.95 5.71 2.32
CA GLU A 13 -15.64 6.81 1.66
C GLU A 13 -14.81 7.38 0.50
N ARG A 14 -13.50 7.49 0.65
CA ARG A 14 -12.63 7.91 -0.45
C ARG A 14 -12.74 6.95 -1.63
N ALA A 15 -12.76 5.64 -1.37
CA ALA A 15 -12.87 4.65 -2.44
C ALA A 15 -14.19 4.80 -3.18
N ARG A 16 -15.30 5.02 -2.47
CA ARG A 16 -16.61 5.23 -3.09
C ARG A 16 -16.62 6.50 -3.94
N SER A 17 -16.10 7.60 -3.40
CA SER A 17 -16.05 8.89 -4.10
C SER A 17 -15.21 8.83 -5.38
N LEU A 18 -14.16 8.03 -5.38
CA LEU A 18 -13.24 7.90 -6.52
C LEU A 18 -13.55 6.69 -7.40
N ASN A 19 -14.61 5.94 -7.10
CA ASN A 19 -15.01 4.73 -7.81
C ASN A 19 -13.88 3.70 -7.88
N LEU A 20 -13.19 3.49 -6.75
CA LEU A 20 -12.11 2.52 -6.69
C LEU A 20 -12.65 1.12 -6.44
N PRO A 21 -12.06 0.07 -7.06
CA PRO A 21 -12.55 -1.30 -6.94
C PRO A 21 -12.14 -2.01 -5.64
N TYR A 22 -11.25 -1.43 -4.86
CA TYR A 22 -10.83 -1.99 -3.58
C TYR A 22 -11.50 -1.27 -2.40
N ALA A 23 -11.33 -1.79 -1.20
CA ALA A 23 -12.10 -1.37 -0.04
C ALA A 23 -11.90 0.08 0.37
N GLY A 24 -10.68 0.60 0.28
CA GLY A 24 -10.45 1.97 0.69
C GLY A 24 -9.06 2.49 0.36
N ALA A 25 -8.87 3.80 0.57
CA ALA A 25 -7.60 4.48 0.34
C ALA A 25 -7.20 5.21 1.63
N LEU A 26 -5.99 4.95 2.10
CA LEU A 26 -5.46 5.48 3.36
C LEU A 26 -4.29 6.42 3.08
N THR A 27 -4.17 7.50 3.86
CA THR A 27 -2.95 8.29 3.87
C THR A 27 -1.87 7.51 4.64
N PRO A 28 -0.58 7.85 4.51
CA PRO A 28 0.47 7.17 5.26
C PRO A 28 0.25 7.21 6.77
N ARG A 29 -0.19 8.34 7.32
CA ARG A 29 -0.46 8.47 8.75
C ARG A 29 -1.61 7.57 9.18
N GLU A 30 -2.66 7.52 8.38
CA GLU A 30 -3.80 6.64 8.65
C GLU A 30 -3.40 5.18 8.61
N ALA A 31 -2.58 4.79 7.63
CA ALA A 31 -2.08 3.42 7.53
C ALA A 31 -1.23 3.04 8.74
N TRP A 32 -0.39 3.95 9.22
CA TRP A 32 0.37 3.76 10.45
C TRP A 32 -0.58 3.50 11.63
N ASP A 33 -1.62 4.33 11.77
CA ASP A 33 -2.61 4.16 12.84
C ASP A 33 -3.30 2.81 12.76
N VAL A 34 -3.65 2.35 11.56
CA VAL A 34 -4.27 1.03 11.37
C VAL A 34 -3.33 -0.08 11.83
N LEU A 35 -2.05 0.01 11.49
CA LEU A 35 -1.06 -0.99 11.95
C LEU A 35 -0.97 -1.06 13.48
N GLN A 36 -1.10 0.09 14.15
CA GLN A 36 -1.05 0.14 15.61
C GLN A 36 -2.33 -0.39 16.26
N LEU A 37 -3.48 -0.15 15.65
CA LEU A 37 -4.78 -0.45 16.24
C LEU A 37 -5.37 -1.78 15.82
N ALA A 38 -4.91 -2.37 14.72
CA ALA A 38 -5.42 -3.64 14.19
C ALA A 38 -4.27 -4.66 14.13
N PRO A 39 -4.10 -5.51 15.15
CA PRO A 39 -2.96 -6.43 15.21
C PRO A 39 -2.84 -7.40 14.04
N GLY A 40 -3.97 -7.74 13.41
CA GLY A 40 -3.99 -8.66 12.27
C GLY A 40 -3.75 -8.00 10.92
N ALA A 41 -3.70 -6.66 10.87
CA ALA A 41 -3.50 -5.94 9.61
C ALA A 41 -2.08 -6.16 9.07
N ARG A 42 -1.96 -6.28 7.75
CA ARG A 42 -0.69 -6.51 7.08
C ARG A 42 -0.41 -5.38 6.10
N LEU A 43 0.83 -4.95 6.06
CA LEU A 43 1.31 -3.99 5.06
C LEU A 43 2.17 -4.73 4.05
N VAL A 44 1.83 -4.61 2.77
CA VAL A 44 2.59 -5.23 1.67
C VAL A 44 3.28 -4.11 0.88
N ASP A 45 4.61 -4.13 0.91
CA ASP A 45 5.42 -3.19 0.16
C ASP A 45 5.68 -3.78 -1.22
N VAL A 46 5.11 -3.14 -2.25
CA VAL A 46 5.18 -3.65 -3.63
C VAL A 46 6.26 -2.94 -4.45
N ARG A 47 7.15 -2.21 -3.79
CA ARG A 47 8.30 -1.59 -4.45
C ARG A 47 9.28 -2.66 -4.91
N THR A 48 10.36 -2.24 -5.56
CA THR A 48 11.42 -3.17 -5.96
C THR A 48 12.40 -3.40 -4.82
N ARG A 49 13.14 -4.52 -4.93
CA ARG A 49 14.21 -4.84 -4.00
C ARG A 49 15.25 -3.72 -3.92
N ALA A 50 15.55 -3.09 -5.07
CA ALA A 50 16.49 -1.97 -5.11
C ALA A 50 16.00 -0.81 -4.25
N GLU A 51 14.71 -0.49 -4.28
CA GLU A 51 14.16 0.57 -3.46
C GLU A 51 14.22 0.22 -1.97
N TRP A 52 13.95 -1.03 -1.62
CA TRP A 52 14.08 -1.47 -0.23
C TRP A 52 15.51 -1.31 0.30
N ASP A 53 16.49 -1.69 -0.51
CA ASP A 53 17.89 -1.65 -0.10
C ASP A 53 18.48 -0.24 -0.09
N TRP A 54 18.09 0.62 -1.05
CA TRP A 54 18.72 1.93 -1.25
C TRP A 54 17.94 3.10 -0.67
N VAL A 55 16.61 3.01 -0.62
CA VAL A 55 15.76 4.11 -0.13
C VAL A 55 15.32 3.89 1.31
N GLY A 56 15.06 2.65 1.68
CA GLY A 56 14.63 2.30 3.02
C GLY A 56 13.44 1.35 3.02
N ARG A 57 13.16 0.77 4.18
CA ARG A 57 12.10 -0.23 4.37
C ARG A 57 11.15 0.18 5.48
N VAL A 58 9.91 -0.32 5.39
CA VAL A 58 8.99 -0.25 6.51
C VAL A 58 9.20 -1.51 7.36
N PRO A 59 9.46 -1.37 8.67
CA PRO A 59 9.66 -2.54 9.53
C PRO A 59 8.44 -3.48 9.49
N ASP A 60 8.71 -4.78 9.44
CA ASP A 60 7.69 -5.84 9.47
C ASP A 60 6.75 -5.87 8.26
N ALA A 61 7.04 -5.11 7.20
CA ALA A 61 6.27 -5.18 5.97
C ALA A 61 6.54 -6.49 5.23
N VAL A 62 5.49 -7.01 4.58
CA VAL A 62 5.64 -8.11 3.64
C VAL A 62 6.15 -7.51 2.33
N GLU A 63 7.29 -7.98 1.84
CA GLU A 63 7.94 -7.41 0.65
C GLU A 63 7.71 -8.31 -0.55
N ILE A 64 6.90 -7.84 -1.52
CA ILE A 64 6.60 -8.57 -2.75
C ILE A 64 6.66 -7.58 -3.91
N GLU A 65 7.59 -7.75 -4.83
CA GLU A 65 7.73 -6.83 -5.95
C GLU A 65 6.53 -6.89 -6.89
N TRP A 66 5.97 -5.74 -7.24
CA TRP A 66 4.97 -5.61 -8.30
C TRP A 66 5.65 -5.65 -9.67
N MET A 67 6.78 -4.96 -9.80
CA MET A 67 7.65 -4.97 -10.97
C MET A 67 9.01 -5.49 -10.55
N LEU A 68 9.61 -6.34 -11.38
CA LEU A 68 10.92 -6.91 -11.07
C LEU A 68 12.05 -5.96 -11.48
N TYR A 69 13.06 -5.84 -10.64
CA TYR A 69 14.27 -5.07 -10.92
C TYR A 69 15.38 -6.05 -11.35
N PRO A 70 16.24 -5.69 -12.32
CA PRO A 70 16.36 -4.38 -12.98
C PRO A 70 15.52 -4.17 -14.25
N GLY A 71 14.83 -5.16 -14.74
CA GLY A 71 14.19 -5.09 -16.05
C GLY A 71 12.86 -4.36 -16.10
N ASN A 72 12.30 -3.93 -14.96
CA ASN A 72 10.97 -3.33 -14.86
C ASN A 72 9.88 -4.19 -15.52
N GLU A 73 10.01 -5.49 -15.41
CA GLU A 73 9.03 -6.43 -15.93
C GLU A 73 7.97 -6.73 -14.88
N PRO A 74 6.69 -6.90 -15.26
CA PRO A 74 5.67 -7.29 -14.30
C PRO A 74 6.02 -8.61 -13.63
N ASN A 75 5.79 -8.69 -12.32
CA ASN A 75 6.00 -9.93 -11.57
C ASN A 75 4.82 -10.87 -11.79
N ALA A 76 4.96 -11.83 -12.68
CA ALA A 76 3.90 -12.78 -13.01
C ALA A 76 3.47 -13.65 -11.81
N HIS A 77 4.29 -13.71 -10.77
CA HIS A 77 4.02 -14.52 -9.57
C HIS A 77 3.49 -13.70 -8.40
N PHE A 78 3.18 -12.42 -8.61
CA PHE A 78 2.78 -11.53 -7.52
C PHE A 78 1.61 -12.10 -6.73
N LEU A 79 0.53 -12.46 -7.39
CA LEU A 79 -0.67 -12.96 -6.71
C LEU A 79 -0.41 -14.25 -5.94
N ALA A 80 0.36 -15.18 -6.53
CA ALA A 80 0.71 -16.44 -5.87
C ALA A 80 1.55 -16.18 -4.62
N GLN A 81 2.51 -15.25 -4.71
CA GLN A 81 3.33 -14.85 -3.56
C GLN A 81 2.49 -14.18 -2.48
N LEU A 82 1.55 -13.32 -2.88
CA LEU A 82 0.65 -12.66 -1.94
C LEU A 82 -0.22 -13.69 -1.20
N LYS A 83 -0.84 -14.61 -1.93
CA LYS A 83 -1.71 -15.62 -1.32
C LYS A 83 -0.97 -16.55 -0.38
N ARG A 84 0.30 -16.76 -0.60
CA ARG A 84 1.13 -17.60 0.26
C ARG A 84 1.46 -16.91 1.59
N GLN A 85 1.55 -15.58 1.59
CA GLN A 85 2.02 -14.82 2.75
C GLN A 85 0.93 -14.05 3.47
N VAL A 86 -0.18 -13.73 2.80
CA VAL A 86 -1.26 -12.93 3.38
C VAL A 86 -2.60 -13.59 3.07
N ASP A 87 -3.35 -13.89 4.13
CA ASP A 87 -4.69 -14.49 4.01
C ASP A 87 -5.66 -13.49 3.36
N PRO A 88 -6.50 -13.91 2.39
CA PRO A 88 -7.47 -13.02 1.75
C PRO A 88 -8.47 -12.34 2.69
N GLU A 89 -8.70 -12.88 3.89
CA GLU A 89 -9.63 -12.31 4.85
C GLU A 89 -9.01 -11.21 5.71
N VAL A 90 -7.70 -11.07 5.69
CA VAL A 90 -6.97 -10.10 6.51
C VAL A 90 -7.06 -8.71 5.87
N LEU A 91 -7.12 -7.67 6.69
CA LEU A 91 -6.98 -6.30 6.22
C LEU A 91 -5.56 -6.11 5.70
N VAL A 92 -5.42 -5.78 4.43
CA VAL A 92 -4.12 -5.63 3.78
C VAL A 92 -4.00 -4.24 3.13
N MET A 93 -2.86 -3.61 3.34
CA MET A 93 -2.55 -2.29 2.80
C MET A 93 -1.35 -2.40 1.88
N PHE A 94 -1.46 -1.83 0.69
CA PHE A 94 -0.39 -1.89 -0.32
C PHE A 94 0.34 -0.57 -0.40
N LEU A 95 1.67 -0.63 -0.36
CA LEU A 95 2.56 0.53 -0.37
C LEU A 95 3.53 0.44 -1.55
N CYS A 96 3.68 1.54 -2.30
CA CYS A 96 4.74 1.66 -3.29
C CYS A 96 5.46 3.00 -3.11
N ARG A 97 6.11 3.53 -4.16
CA ARG A 97 6.86 4.78 -4.04
C ARG A 97 5.95 5.99 -3.89
N SER A 98 4.91 6.09 -4.71
CA SER A 98 4.01 7.27 -4.73
C SER A 98 2.53 6.92 -4.82
N GLY A 99 2.17 5.63 -4.80
CA GLY A 99 0.78 5.17 -4.80
C GLY A 99 0.29 4.50 -6.08
N ALA A 100 1.02 4.60 -7.19
CA ALA A 100 0.56 4.07 -8.49
C ALA A 100 0.64 2.55 -8.61
N ARG A 101 1.79 1.97 -8.28
CA ARG A 101 1.97 0.50 -8.33
C ARG A 101 1.08 -0.19 -7.30
N SER A 102 0.96 0.39 -6.11
CA SER A 102 0.12 -0.15 -5.04
C SER A 102 -1.36 -0.06 -5.41
N ASN A 103 -1.75 0.96 -6.16
CA ASN A 103 -3.12 1.04 -6.69
C ASN A 103 -3.41 -0.17 -7.59
N SER A 104 -2.50 -0.50 -8.49
CA SER A 104 -2.64 -1.68 -9.37
C SER A 104 -2.66 -2.97 -8.56
N ALA A 105 -1.81 -3.08 -7.56
CA ALA A 105 -1.76 -4.26 -6.69
C ALA A 105 -3.05 -4.42 -5.89
N ALA A 106 -3.61 -3.32 -5.36
CA ALA A 106 -4.87 -3.35 -4.63
C ALA A 106 -6.03 -3.75 -5.55
N ASN A 107 -6.02 -3.28 -6.80
CA ASN A 107 -7.03 -3.68 -7.81
C ASN A 107 -6.99 -5.19 -8.05
N LEU A 108 -5.80 -5.73 -8.27
CA LEU A 108 -5.65 -7.17 -8.51
C LEU A 108 -6.08 -7.98 -7.29
N ALA A 109 -5.67 -7.56 -6.10
CA ALA A 109 -6.03 -8.24 -4.87
C ALA A 109 -7.55 -8.25 -4.68
N ALA A 110 -8.21 -7.11 -4.87
CA ALA A 110 -9.66 -7.01 -4.72
C ALA A 110 -10.38 -7.94 -5.71
N ALA A 111 -9.91 -8.00 -6.95
CA ALA A 111 -10.47 -8.89 -7.97
C ALA A 111 -10.22 -10.36 -7.65
N SER A 112 -9.29 -10.66 -6.76
CA SER A 112 -8.85 -12.03 -6.45
C SER A 112 -9.30 -12.53 -5.08
N GLY A 113 -10.26 -11.83 -4.46
CA GLY A 113 -10.88 -12.27 -3.20
C GLY A 113 -10.44 -11.55 -1.94
N TYR A 114 -9.56 -10.57 -2.05
CA TYR A 114 -9.15 -9.74 -0.90
C TYR A 114 -10.17 -8.64 -0.67
N THR A 115 -11.15 -8.90 0.20
CA THR A 115 -12.27 -7.97 0.43
C THR A 115 -11.88 -6.74 1.27
N ASN A 116 -10.77 -6.82 1.98
CA ASN A 116 -10.25 -5.73 2.81
C ASN A 116 -8.92 -5.21 2.29
N ALA A 117 -8.81 -5.00 0.96
CA ALA A 117 -7.62 -4.47 0.33
C ALA A 117 -7.68 -2.94 0.27
N TYR A 118 -6.61 -2.28 0.72
CA TYR A 118 -6.50 -0.82 0.79
C TYR A 118 -5.24 -0.37 0.06
N ASN A 119 -5.30 0.79 -0.58
CA ASN A 119 -4.12 1.43 -1.16
C ASN A 119 -3.64 2.53 -0.21
N ILE A 120 -2.33 2.60 0.01
CA ILE A 120 -1.73 3.70 0.77
C ILE A 120 -1.38 4.80 -0.23
N LEU A 121 -2.10 5.91 -0.12
CA LEU A 121 -1.88 7.09 -0.95
C LEU A 121 -0.50 7.69 -0.65
N GLU A 122 0.08 8.43 -1.59
CA GLU A 122 1.39 9.06 -1.47
C GLU A 122 2.57 8.08 -1.40
N GLY A 123 2.34 6.83 -1.01
CA GLY A 123 3.39 5.82 -0.94
C GLY A 123 4.49 6.13 0.07
N PHE A 124 5.68 5.56 -0.15
CA PHE A 124 6.82 5.70 0.77
C PHE A 124 7.52 7.07 0.61
N GLU A 125 7.70 7.53 -0.62
CA GLU A 125 8.45 8.76 -0.92
C GLU A 125 7.55 9.95 -1.27
N GLY A 126 6.28 9.69 -1.60
CA GLY A 126 5.36 10.74 -2.03
C GLY A 126 5.64 11.22 -3.46
N ASP A 127 4.97 12.29 -3.84
CA ASP A 127 5.14 12.91 -5.14
C ASP A 127 6.37 13.81 -5.13
N LYS A 128 6.86 14.16 -6.32
CA LYS A 128 7.94 15.13 -6.47
C LYS A 128 7.42 16.53 -6.15
N ASP A 129 8.25 17.34 -5.50
CA ASP A 129 7.95 18.75 -5.29
C ASP A 129 8.24 19.56 -6.56
N ALA A 130 8.14 20.88 -6.48
CA ALA A 130 8.39 21.78 -7.61
C ALA A 130 9.82 21.68 -8.15
N ASN A 131 10.78 21.19 -7.35
CA ASN A 131 12.18 21.01 -7.74
C ASN A 131 12.50 19.57 -8.12
N GLY A 132 11.50 18.70 -8.23
CA GLY A 132 11.68 17.31 -8.60
C GLY A 132 12.16 16.40 -7.46
N HIS A 133 12.10 16.85 -6.23
CA HIS A 133 12.51 16.06 -5.06
C HIS A 133 11.32 15.36 -4.41
N ARG A 134 11.52 14.10 -3.98
CA ARG A 134 10.53 13.36 -3.23
C ARG A 134 10.75 13.56 -1.73
N ASN A 135 9.79 13.10 -0.91
CA ASN A 135 9.80 13.24 0.56
C ASN A 135 9.71 14.69 1.04
N LYS A 136 9.24 15.59 0.18
CA LYS A 136 9.06 17.00 0.52
C LYS A 136 7.61 17.43 0.60
N VAL A 137 6.73 16.73 -0.14
CA VAL A 137 5.30 17.09 -0.24
C VAL A 137 4.42 16.03 0.43
N GLY A 138 4.86 14.80 0.49
CA GLY A 138 4.07 13.72 1.08
C GLY A 138 4.85 12.42 1.15
N GLY A 139 4.15 11.33 1.52
CA GLY A 139 4.69 9.98 1.60
C GLY A 139 4.95 9.51 3.03
N TRP A 140 5.16 8.22 3.16
CA TRP A 140 5.39 7.56 4.45
C TRP A 140 6.57 8.18 5.21
N ARG A 141 7.68 8.40 4.52
CA ARG A 141 8.88 8.98 5.12
C ARG A 141 8.68 10.42 5.55
N HIS A 142 7.83 11.17 4.85
CA HIS A 142 7.55 12.56 5.15
C HIS A 142 6.57 12.68 6.33
N ALA A 143 5.63 11.79 6.41
CA ALA A 143 4.62 11.78 7.49
C ALA A 143 5.22 11.31 8.87
#